data_67cf67f0e5a30a97831be57561c0eb00
#
_entry.id   67cf67f0e5a30a97831be57561c0eb00
#
_cell.length_a   1.000
_cell.length_b   1.000
_cell.length_c   1.000
_cell.angle_alpha   90.00
_cell.angle_beta   90.00
_cell.angle_gamma   90.00
#
_symmetry.space_group_name_H-M   'P 1'
#
loop_
_entity.id
_entity.type
_entity.pdbx_description
1 polymer ?
#
loop_
_entity_poly.entity_id
_entity_poly.type
_entity_poly.pdbx_seq_one_letter_code
_entity_poly.pdbx_strand_id
1 'polypeptide(L)'
;MAAPAPLVFSLPYDTRGEPDPRARSGTTLPEASTGNFRKGPVAEEDPVRSKQYGQDVLAAGNQRRRREFRRVPADPGLVVEDGTGRFCGAVVLCEKDAVTLEDRRGNRRVFPLGPATFLLEGEPVMLVRPAMPAGPAPRGGVPAGRTASGSVAAPPGRAKVARASRIYVEGRHDAELVEKIWGDDLRDVGVVVEFLGGIDDLPAIVDAFGPGPGRRLGVLVDHLVDGSKESRLAAAVRSPDVLVVGHPYIDVWAAVKPSALGIGGWPRIPPGQPWKEGVLAALGWPPDTAGAWQRILRAVTSFADLEPEFLGRVEELIDFVTAQGSH
;
A
#
# COMPACT_ATOMS: atom_id res chain seq x y z
N MET A 1 -9.86 45.14 13.53
CA MET A 1 -8.81 44.30 12.95
C MET A 1 -9.48 43.08 12.34
N ALA A 2 -9.54 43.03 11.01
CA ALA A 2 -10.25 41.98 10.26
C ALA A 2 -9.32 40.77 10.05
N ALA A 3 -9.87 39.59 10.25
CA ALA A 3 -9.18 38.34 9.97
C ALA A 3 -9.09 38.09 8.45
N PRO A 4 -8.00 37.47 7.94
CA PRO A 4 -7.88 37.16 6.52
C PRO A 4 -8.70 35.91 6.15
N ALA A 5 -9.32 35.96 4.96
CA ALA A 5 -10.10 34.90 4.37
C ALA A 5 -9.23 33.73 3.88
N PRO A 6 -9.75 32.50 3.82
CA PRO A 6 -9.01 31.35 3.32
C PRO A 6 -8.89 31.37 1.80
N LEU A 7 -7.70 31.08 1.31
CA LEU A 7 -7.39 30.86 -0.10
C LEU A 7 -7.98 29.54 -0.58
N VAL A 8 -8.93 29.63 -1.50
CA VAL A 8 -9.50 28.51 -2.24
C VAL A 8 -8.60 28.24 -3.44
N PHE A 9 -7.93 27.09 -3.45
CA PHE A 9 -7.27 26.56 -4.65
C PHE A 9 -8.30 25.79 -5.49
N SER A 10 -8.77 26.44 -6.55
CA SER A 10 -9.54 25.78 -7.61
C SER A 10 -8.57 25.12 -8.61
N LEU A 11 -8.66 23.82 -8.76
CA LEU A 11 -8.11 23.09 -9.91
C LEU A 11 -9.15 23.10 -11.03
N PRO A 12 -8.79 23.39 -12.28
CA PRO A 12 -9.72 23.35 -13.40
C PRO A 12 -9.94 21.90 -13.87
N TYR A 13 -11.13 21.39 -13.70
CA TYR A 13 -11.62 20.22 -14.42
C TYR A 13 -12.33 20.72 -15.67
N ASP A 14 -11.79 20.46 -16.85
CA ASP A 14 -12.45 20.70 -18.12
C ASP A 14 -13.25 19.46 -18.50
N THR A 15 -14.56 19.59 -18.43
CA THR A 15 -15.53 18.64 -18.95
C THR A 15 -15.96 19.09 -20.33
N ARG A 16 -15.40 18.52 -21.39
CA ARG A 16 -16.06 18.30 -22.70
C ARG A 16 -15.04 17.79 -23.73
N GLY A 17 -15.05 16.52 -24.02
CA GLY A 17 -14.44 15.92 -25.16
C GLY A 17 -15.46 15.09 -25.92
N GLU A 18 -16.38 15.72 -26.64
CA GLU A 18 -17.10 15.05 -27.71
C GLU A 18 -16.28 15.14 -29.01
N PRO A 19 -16.16 14.05 -29.80
CA PRO A 19 -15.44 14.09 -31.06
C PRO A 19 -16.31 14.72 -32.18
N ASP A 20 -15.76 15.72 -32.88
CA ASP A 20 -16.29 16.38 -34.07
C ASP A 20 -16.40 15.38 -35.23
N PRO A 21 -17.59 15.23 -35.86
CA PRO A 21 -17.80 14.28 -36.97
C PRO A 21 -17.47 14.84 -38.38
N ARG A 22 -16.59 15.82 -38.55
CA ARG A 22 -16.25 16.41 -39.84
C ARG A 22 -14.77 16.45 -40.16
N ALA A 23 -14.18 15.27 -40.46
CA ALA A 23 -12.94 15.22 -41.27
C ALA A 23 -12.94 13.97 -42.13
N ARG A 24 -13.71 14.02 -43.23
CA ARG A 24 -13.54 13.15 -44.42
C ARG A 24 -12.81 13.95 -45.47
N SER A 25 -11.62 13.53 -45.87
CA SER A 25 -10.96 13.69 -47.16
C SER A 25 -9.68 12.87 -47.10
N GLY A 26 -9.52 11.72 -47.75
CA GLY A 26 -9.34 11.67 -49.16
C GLY A 26 -7.86 11.45 -49.42
N THR A 27 -7.36 10.17 -49.44
CA THR A 27 -6.14 9.86 -50.20
C THR A 27 -6.28 8.42 -50.73
N THR A 28 -6.34 8.34 -52.03
CA THR A 28 -6.44 7.19 -52.91
C THR A 28 -5.14 6.41 -52.91
N LEU A 29 -5.21 5.10 -52.75
CA LEU A 29 -4.10 4.16 -52.99
C LEU A 29 -4.10 3.76 -54.48
N PRO A 30 -2.95 3.61 -55.15
CA PRO A 30 -2.88 3.09 -56.50
C PRO A 30 -2.92 1.57 -56.53
N GLU A 31 -3.65 1.05 -57.52
CA GLU A 31 -3.79 -0.35 -57.85
C GLU A 31 -2.46 -1.00 -58.26
N ALA A 32 -2.21 -2.22 -57.76
CA ALA A 32 -1.11 -3.05 -58.18
C ALA A 32 -1.45 -3.86 -59.42
N SER A 33 -0.69 -3.64 -60.49
CA SER A 33 -0.68 -4.30 -61.79
C SER A 33 -0.36 -5.80 -61.68
N THR A 34 -1.22 -6.61 -62.26
CA THR A 34 -1.04 -8.04 -62.51
C THR A 34 -0.04 -8.27 -63.63
N GLY A 35 1.18 -8.71 -63.28
CA GLY A 35 2.21 -9.17 -64.21
C GLY A 35 2.18 -10.67 -64.39
N ASN A 36 1.84 -11.08 -65.60
CA ASN A 36 1.81 -12.44 -66.06
C ASN A 36 3.22 -12.98 -66.27
N PHE A 37 3.67 -14.00 -65.54
CA PHE A 37 4.97 -14.66 -65.78
C PHE A 37 4.76 -16.07 -66.36
N ARG A 38 5.30 -16.24 -67.59
CA ARG A 38 5.30 -17.45 -68.39
C ARG A 38 6.18 -18.54 -67.74
N LYS A 39 5.71 -19.80 -67.80
CA LYS A 39 6.45 -21.02 -67.50
C LYS A 39 7.58 -21.23 -68.53
N GLY A 40 8.81 -21.39 -68.05
CA GLY A 40 9.96 -21.97 -68.76
C GLY A 40 10.27 -23.39 -68.26
N PRO A 41 11.04 -24.20 -69.02
CA PRO A 41 11.03 -25.62 -68.87
C PRO A 41 11.86 -26.15 -67.70
N VAL A 42 11.43 -27.31 -67.24
CA VAL A 42 12.01 -28.14 -66.16
C VAL A 42 13.41 -28.61 -66.56
N ALA A 43 14.42 -28.36 -65.74
CA ALA A 43 15.73 -28.97 -65.78
C ALA A 43 15.86 -30.02 -64.65
N GLU A 44 16.45 -31.13 -65.02
CA GLU A 44 16.69 -32.37 -64.26
C GLU A 44 17.35 -32.16 -62.90
N GLU A 45 16.88 -32.89 -61.90
CA GLU A 45 17.41 -32.88 -60.56
C GLU A 45 18.69 -33.71 -60.46
N ASP A 46 19.81 -33.09 -60.06
CA ASP A 46 20.97 -33.77 -59.54
C ASP A 46 20.77 -34.05 -58.02
N PRO A 47 21.15 -35.21 -57.51
CA PRO A 47 20.94 -35.58 -56.13
C PRO A 47 21.91 -34.81 -55.22
N VAL A 48 21.37 -33.79 -54.50
CA VAL A 48 22.10 -33.06 -53.48
C VAL A 48 22.37 -34.01 -52.31
N ARG A 49 23.65 -34.36 -52.13
CA ARG A 49 24.19 -34.97 -50.90
C ARG A 49 23.66 -34.28 -49.67
N SER A 50 22.90 -35.01 -48.87
CA SER A 50 22.52 -34.60 -47.52
C SER A 50 23.78 -34.46 -46.65
N LYS A 51 24.22 -33.23 -46.45
CA LYS A 51 25.15 -32.94 -45.34
C LYS A 51 24.35 -33.13 -44.06
N GLN A 52 24.64 -34.21 -43.36
CA GLN A 52 24.30 -34.41 -41.96
C GLN A 52 24.85 -33.21 -41.18
N TYR A 53 23.99 -32.28 -40.84
CA TYR A 53 24.28 -31.30 -39.80
C TYR A 53 24.33 -32.04 -38.48
N GLY A 54 25.56 -32.23 -37.99
CA GLY A 54 25.79 -32.76 -36.67
C GLY A 54 25.12 -31.87 -35.62
N GLN A 55 24.63 -32.58 -34.62
CA GLN A 55 24.09 -32.11 -33.33
C GLN A 55 24.23 -30.61 -33.05
N ASP A 56 23.07 -30.00 -32.91
CA ASP A 56 22.68 -28.83 -32.14
C ASP A 56 23.81 -27.96 -31.53
N VAL A 57 24.39 -27.11 -32.35
CA VAL A 57 25.41 -26.13 -31.93
C VAL A 57 24.77 -25.04 -31.06
N LEU A 58 23.44 -25.02 -30.92
CA LEU A 58 22.70 -24.05 -30.08
C LEU A 58 22.48 -24.56 -28.64
N ALA A 59 22.63 -25.84 -28.38
CA ALA A 59 22.46 -26.43 -27.05
C ALA A 59 23.67 -26.25 -26.12
N ALA A 60 24.86 -25.99 -26.64
CA ALA A 60 26.10 -25.92 -25.85
C ALA A 60 26.50 -24.49 -25.41
N GLY A 61 25.78 -23.44 -25.81
CA GLY A 61 26.23 -22.06 -25.67
C GLY A 61 25.51 -21.21 -24.64
N ASN A 62 24.43 -21.64 -23.99
CA ASN A 62 23.61 -20.76 -23.18
C ASN A 62 23.43 -21.13 -21.71
N GLN A 63 24.32 -21.96 -21.16
CA GLN A 63 24.59 -21.89 -19.72
C GLN A 63 25.48 -20.67 -19.45
N ARG A 64 24.94 -19.43 -19.65
CA ARG A 64 25.46 -18.30 -18.91
C ARG A 64 25.33 -18.66 -17.45
N ARG A 65 26.47 -19.06 -16.81
CA ARG A 65 26.59 -19.12 -15.36
C ARG A 65 25.88 -17.87 -14.84
N ARG A 66 24.73 -18.02 -14.17
CA ARG A 66 24.14 -16.95 -13.39
C ARG A 66 25.26 -16.51 -12.46
N ARG A 67 25.88 -15.36 -12.74
CA ARG A 67 26.79 -14.75 -11.79
C ARG A 67 25.96 -14.50 -10.55
N GLU A 68 26.22 -15.23 -9.49
CA GLU A 68 25.64 -14.97 -8.19
C GLU A 68 26.28 -13.68 -7.68
N PHE A 69 25.50 -12.63 -7.67
CA PHE A 69 25.93 -11.35 -7.11
C PHE A 69 25.79 -11.41 -5.59
N ARG A 70 26.78 -10.86 -4.89
CA ARG A 70 26.73 -10.69 -3.44
C ARG A 70 25.47 -9.92 -3.07
N ARG A 71 24.64 -10.51 -2.20
CA ARG A 71 23.45 -9.88 -1.66
C ARG A 71 23.83 -8.98 -0.49
N VAL A 72 23.46 -7.71 -0.56
CA VAL A 72 23.76 -6.71 0.49
C VAL A 72 22.45 -6.09 0.93
N PRO A 73 22.14 -6.06 2.25
CA PRO A 73 20.97 -5.35 2.74
C PRO A 73 21.07 -3.86 2.40
N ALA A 74 19.95 -3.28 1.89
CA ALA A 74 19.86 -1.85 1.61
C ALA A 74 19.54 -1.09 2.89
N ASP A 75 20.45 -1.13 3.87
CA ASP A 75 20.27 -0.46 5.14
C ASP A 75 20.32 1.07 4.96
N PRO A 76 19.49 1.85 5.67
CA PRO A 76 19.56 3.31 5.63
C PRO A 76 20.98 3.81 5.94
N GLY A 77 21.49 4.69 5.09
CA GLY A 77 22.85 5.23 5.19
C GLY A 77 23.91 4.43 4.44
N LEU A 78 23.61 3.23 3.91
CA LEU A 78 24.56 2.50 3.04
C LEU A 78 24.83 3.30 1.77
N VAL A 79 26.10 3.63 1.52
CA VAL A 79 26.51 4.37 0.31
C VAL A 79 26.84 3.39 -0.80
N VAL A 80 26.18 3.55 -1.94
CA VAL A 80 26.39 2.72 -3.15
C VAL A 80 26.39 3.60 -4.40
N GLU A 81 26.98 3.07 -5.46
CA GLU A 81 26.90 3.66 -6.80
C GLU A 81 25.88 2.88 -7.64
N ASP A 82 25.19 3.56 -8.56
CA ASP A 82 24.40 2.86 -9.55
C ASP A 82 25.31 2.05 -10.49
N GLY A 83 24.80 0.95 -11.05
CA GLY A 83 25.60 0.04 -11.88
C GLY A 83 26.24 0.69 -13.12
N THR A 84 25.83 1.93 -13.46
CA THR A 84 26.46 2.73 -14.53
C THR A 84 27.54 3.68 -14.02
N GLY A 85 27.73 3.79 -12.70
CA GLY A 85 28.69 4.70 -12.07
C GLY A 85 28.32 6.20 -12.20
N ARG A 86 27.07 6.50 -12.59
CA ARG A 86 26.64 7.90 -12.82
C ARG A 86 26.00 8.56 -11.60
N PHE A 87 25.63 7.78 -10.63
CA PHE A 87 25.02 8.27 -9.40
C PHE A 87 25.58 7.53 -8.19
N CYS A 88 26.09 8.26 -7.23
CA CYS A 88 26.54 7.73 -5.94
C CYS A 88 25.74 8.41 -4.83
N GLY A 89 25.16 7.61 -3.93
CA GLY A 89 24.35 8.14 -2.85
C GLY A 89 24.13 7.14 -1.72
N ALA A 90 23.67 7.67 -0.58
CA ALA A 90 23.26 6.90 0.56
C ALA A 90 21.82 6.39 0.37
N VAL A 91 21.56 5.17 0.79
CA VAL A 91 20.19 4.63 0.87
C VAL A 91 19.39 5.44 1.89
N VAL A 92 18.27 6.04 1.47
CA VAL A 92 17.34 6.76 2.36
C VAL A 92 16.03 6.01 2.52
N LEU A 93 15.63 5.22 1.52
CA LEU A 93 14.40 4.43 1.57
C LEU A 93 14.58 3.15 0.75
N CYS A 94 14.09 2.02 1.25
CA CYS A 94 14.02 0.76 0.51
C CYS A 94 12.59 0.23 0.54
N GLU A 95 11.94 0.22 -0.62
CA GLU A 95 10.60 -0.31 -0.83
C GLU A 95 10.65 -1.74 -1.39
N LYS A 96 9.49 -2.32 -1.72
CA LYS A 96 9.40 -3.71 -2.15
C LYS A 96 10.31 -4.04 -3.34
N ASP A 97 10.32 -3.18 -4.35
CA ASP A 97 11.00 -3.40 -5.63
C ASP A 97 11.95 -2.27 -6.03
N ALA A 98 12.16 -1.30 -5.14
CA ALA A 98 12.95 -0.10 -5.42
C ALA A 98 13.72 0.40 -4.19
N VAL A 99 14.81 1.12 -4.45
CA VAL A 99 15.60 1.82 -3.44
C VAL A 99 15.76 3.28 -3.86
N THR A 100 15.61 4.19 -2.91
CA THR A 100 15.88 5.61 -3.09
C THR A 100 17.27 5.94 -2.53
N LEU A 101 18.12 6.49 -3.37
CA LEU A 101 19.44 7.00 -2.98
C LEU A 101 19.43 8.52 -2.94
N GLU A 102 20.16 9.09 -1.99
CA GLU A 102 20.39 10.54 -1.86
C GLU A 102 21.88 10.86 -1.99
N ASP A 103 22.23 11.76 -2.93
CA ASP A 103 23.60 12.19 -3.13
C ASP A 103 24.03 13.23 -2.07
N ARG A 104 25.32 13.62 -2.10
CA ARG A 104 25.88 14.65 -1.19
C ARG A 104 25.25 16.03 -1.32
N ARG A 105 24.47 16.27 -2.38
CA ARG A 105 23.78 17.54 -2.64
C ARG A 105 22.32 17.50 -2.26
N GLY A 106 21.83 16.36 -1.68
CA GLY A 106 20.43 16.14 -1.33
C GLY A 106 19.55 15.74 -2.51
N ASN A 107 20.11 15.45 -3.69
CA ASN A 107 19.29 14.95 -4.81
C ASN A 107 18.93 13.49 -4.58
N ARG A 108 17.63 13.18 -4.72
CA ARG A 108 17.11 11.84 -4.57
C ARG A 108 16.79 11.21 -5.91
N ARG A 109 17.16 9.95 -6.07
CA ARG A 109 16.81 9.13 -7.24
C ARG A 109 16.34 7.75 -6.80
N VAL A 110 15.35 7.22 -7.53
CA VAL A 110 14.79 5.90 -7.31
C VAL A 110 15.37 4.93 -8.32
N PHE A 111 15.83 3.77 -7.84
CA PHE A 111 16.41 2.71 -8.65
C PHE A 111 15.68 1.39 -8.38
N PRO A 112 15.44 0.55 -9.40
CA PRO A 112 14.86 -0.77 -9.21
C PRO A 112 15.84 -1.69 -8.47
N LEU A 113 15.34 -2.52 -7.58
CA LEU A 113 16.11 -3.62 -7.00
C LEU A 113 16.28 -4.73 -8.04
N GLY A 114 17.52 -5.05 -8.40
CA GLY A 114 17.82 -6.06 -9.41
C GLY A 114 19.26 -6.59 -9.33
N PRO A 115 19.57 -7.66 -10.05
CA PRO A 115 20.92 -8.20 -10.11
C PRO A 115 21.89 -7.20 -10.76
N ALA A 116 23.03 -6.94 -10.11
CA ALA A 116 24.10 -6.03 -10.58
C ALA A 116 23.64 -4.61 -10.86
N THR A 117 22.59 -4.13 -10.19
CA THR A 117 22.09 -2.75 -10.35
C THR A 117 22.95 -1.73 -9.61
N PHE A 118 23.80 -2.18 -8.67
CA PHE A 118 24.61 -1.33 -7.80
C PHE A 118 26.03 -1.81 -7.69
N LEU A 119 26.93 -0.87 -7.39
CA LEU A 119 28.32 -1.12 -7.02
C LEU A 119 28.52 -0.70 -5.56
N LEU A 120 29.14 -1.58 -4.79
CA LEU A 120 29.63 -1.29 -3.44
C LEU A 120 31.14 -1.43 -3.45
N GLU A 121 31.85 -0.35 -3.20
CA GLU A 121 33.32 -0.30 -3.26
C GLU A 121 33.87 -0.78 -4.63
N GLY A 122 33.14 -0.49 -5.71
CA GLY A 122 33.50 -0.91 -7.07
C GLY A 122 33.09 -2.33 -7.45
N GLU A 123 32.63 -3.13 -6.50
CA GLU A 123 32.16 -4.51 -6.74
C GLU A 123 30.66 -4.56 -7.05
N PRO A 124 30.24 -5.28 -8.10
CA PRO A 124 28.83 -5.39 -8.44
C PRO A 124 28.07 -6.20 -7.39
N VAL A 125 27.05 -5.58 -6.80
CA VAL A 125 26.21 -6.18 -5.76
C VAL A 125 24.74 -6.15 -6.15
N MET A 126 23.95 -6.98 -5.49
CA MET A 126 22.50 -6.93 -5.52
C MET A 126 22.00 -6.41 -4.17
N LEU A 127 21.43 -5.21 -4.17
CA LEU A 127 20.76 -4.74 -2.98
C LEU A 127 19.49 -5.56 -2.76
N VAL A 128 19.31 -6.01 -1.54
CA VAL A 128 18.10 -6.70 -1.09
C VAL A 128 17.47 -5.88 0.04
N ARG A 129 16.16 -6.03 0.20
CA ARG A 129 15.50 -5.40 1.33
C ARG A 129 16.21 -5.82 2.63
N PRO A 130 16.53 -4.87 3.53
CA PRO A 130 17.10 -5.21 4.82
C PRO A 130 16.22 -6.24 5.51
N ALA A 131 16.80 -7.38 5.90
CA ALA A 131 16.14 -8.21 6.87
C ALA A 131 15.99 -7.32 8.12
N MET A 132 14.78 -7.08 8.57
CA MET A 132 14.61 -6.40 9.84
C MET A 132 15.48 -7.13 10.87
N PRO A 133 16.34 -6.41 11.64
CA PRO A 133 17.08 -7.05 12.68
C PRO A 133 16.06 -7.86 13.48
N ALA A 134 16.36 -9.14 13.70
CA ALA A 134 15.61 -9.95 14.62
C ALA A 134 15.73 -9.22 15.97
N GLY A 135 14.78 -8.34 16.23
CA GLY A 135 14.54 -7.83 17.56
C GLY A 135 14.37 -9.03 18.48
N PRO A 136 14.52 -8.87 19.81
CA PRO A 136 14.30 -9.97 20.74
C PRO A 136 13.02 -10.67 20.29
N ALA A 137 13.10 -11.99 20.08
CA ALA A 137 12.09 -12.81 19.41
C ALA A 137 10.70 -12.34 19.84
N PRO A 138 9.82 -11.94 18.88
CA PRO A 138 8.55 -11.36 19.24
C PRO A 138 7.83 -12.36 20.16
N ARG A 139 7.54 -11.94 21.35
CA ARG A 139 6.73 -12.73 22.29
C ARG A 139 5.34 -12.83 21.64
N GLY A 140 5.05 -13.94 20.96
CA GLY A 140 3.78 -14.21 20.32
C GLY A 140 3.74 -13.86 18.82
N GLY A 141 4.70 -14.34 18.04
CA GLY A 141 4.60 -14.28 16.57
C GLY A 141 3.32 -14.97 16.08
N VAL A 142 2.69 -14.42 15.05
CA VAL A 142 1.51 -15.02 14.41
C VAL A 142 1.85 -16.45 14.03
N PRO A 143 1.10 -17.48 14.48
CA PRO A 143 1.35 -18.86 14.12
C PRO A 143 1.33 -19.02 12.59
N ALA A 144 2.17 -19.89 12.05
CA ALA A 144 2.20 -20.18 10.62
C ALA A 144 0.79 -20.55 10.11
N GLY A 145 0.36 -19.92 9.02
CA GLY A 145 -0.99 -20.11 8.46
C GLY A 145 -2.08 -19.22 9.07
N ARG A 146 -1.71 -18.24 9.88
CA ARG A 146 -2.64 -17.20 10.37
C ARG A 146 -2.22 -15.81 9.93
N THR A 147 -3.19 -14.90 9.87
CA THR A 147 -2.99 -13.46 9.63
C THR A 147 -2.65 -12.73 10.93
N ALA A 148 -2.32 -11.45 10.86
CA ALA A 148 -2.03 -10.63 12.03
C ALA A 148 -3.25 -10.45 12.96
N SER A 149 -4.47 -10.53 12.41
CA SER A 149 -5.74 -10.54 13.15
C SER A 149 -6.02 -11.89 13.84
N GLY A 150 -5.21 -12.92 13.59
CA GLY A 150 -5.42 -14.27 14.11
C GLY A 150 -6.31 -15.17 13.25
N SER A 151 -6.87 -14.67 12.16
CA SER A 151 -7.67 -15.43 11.20
C SER A 151 -6.82 -16.47 10.44
N VAL A 152 -7.47 -17.44 9.81
CA VAL A 152 -6.77 -18.39 8.92
C VAL A 152 -6.37 -17.65 7.64
N ALA A 153 -5.06 -17.66 7.32
CA ALA A 153 -4.59 -17.01 6.11
C ALA A 153 -5.17 -17.69 4.86
N ALA A 154 -5.76 -16.90 3.98
CA ALA A 154 -6.23 -17.41 2.69
C ALA A 154 -5.05 -17.86 1.82
N PRO A 155 -5.20 -18.92 1.01
CA PRO A 155 -4.18 -19.34 0.06
C PRO A 155 -3.93 -18.22 -0.97
N PRO A 156 -2.70 -18.11 -1.51
CA PRO A 156 -2.40 -17.14 -2.56
C PRO A 156 -3.39 -17.30 -3.73
N GLY A 157 -4.18 -16.26 -3.98
CA GLY A 157 -5.23 -16.25 -4.99
C GLY A 157 -5.06 -15.12 -6.00
N ARG A 158 -5.91 -15.12 -7.05
CA ARG A 158 -6.00 -13.99 -7.97
C ARG A 158 -6.54 -12.77 -7.21
N ALA A 159 -6.11 -11.57 -7.62
CA ALA A 159 -6.69 -10.33 -7.11
C ALA A 159 -8.22 -10.35 -7.24
N LYS A 160 -8.92 -10.07 -6.14
CA LYS A 160 -10.38 -10.00 -6.12
C LYS A 160 -10.82 -8.58 -6.46
N VAL A 161 -11.96 -8.45 -7.10
CA VAL A 161 -12.60 -7.15 -7.32
C VAL A 161 -13.09 -6.64 -5.97
N ALA A 162 -12.83 -5.36 -5.67
CA ALA A 162 -13.30 -4.75 -4.44
C ALA A 162 -14.84 -4.81 -4.36
N ARG A 163 -15.35 -5.12 -3.17
CA ARG A 163 -16.80 -5.06 -2.89
C ARG A 163 -17.28 -3.60 -2.93
N ALA A 164 -18.56 -3.41 -3.07
CA ALA A 164 -19.17 -2.08 -2.96
C ALA A 164 -19.15 -1.54 -1.52
N SER A 165 -19.14 -2.43 -0.50
CA SER A 165 -19.03 -2.06 0.91
C SER A 165 -17.64 -1.52 1.27
N ARG A 166 -17.59 -0.60 2.24
CA ARG A 166 -16.36 0.08 2.69
C ARG A 166 -16.32 0.17 4.20
N ILE A 167 -15.11 0.36 4.71
CA ILE A 167 -14.88 0.84 6.08
C ILE A 167 -14.22 2.20 5.97
N TYR A 168 -14.87 3.20 6.55
CA TYR A 168 -14.31 4.54 6.69
C TYR A 168 -13.75 4.72 8.09
N VAL A 169 -12.62 5.38 8.21
CA VAL A 169 -11.99 5.69 9.49
C VAL A 169 -11.71 7.18 9.57
N GLU A 170 -11.95 7.78 10.75
CA GLU A 170 -11.78 9.20 10.93
C GLU A 170 -10.33 9.61 10.85
N GLY A 171 -9.44 8.89 11.56
CA GLY A 171 -8.04 9.20 11.71
C GLY A 171 -7.15 8.43 10.73
N ARG A 172 -6.05 9.06 10.32
CA ARG A 172 -5.03 8.40 9.49
C ARG A 172 -4.34 7.24 10.21
N HIS A 173 -4.04 7.44 11.48
CA HIS A 173 -3.36 6.42 12.29
C HIS A 173 -4.26 5.20 12.51
N ASP A 174 -5.58 5.42 12.63
CA ASP A 174 -6.58 4.36 12.70
C ASP A 174 -6.56 3.52 11.43
N ALA A 175 -6.58 4.17 10.26
CA ALA A 175 -6.52 3.48 8.98
C ALA A 175 -5.26 2.62 8.87
N GLU A 176 -4.11 3.17 9.25
CA GLU A 176 -2.82 2.46 9.20
C GLU A 176 -2.79 1.27 10.17
N LEU A 177 -3.41 1.39 11.35
CA LEU A 177 -3.47 0.32 12.35
C LEU A 177 -4.44 -0.79 11.92
N VAL A 178 -5.63 -0.43 11.42
CA VAL A 178 -6.61 -1.38 10.89
C VAL A 178 -6.02 -2.14 9.71
N GLU A 179 -5.42 -1.44 8.75
CA GLU A 179 -4.77 -2.08 7.59
C GLU A 179 -3.62 -2.99 7.99
N LYS A 180 -2.86 -2.63 9.02
CA LYS A 180 -1.75 -3.45 9.51
C LYS A 180 -2.18 -4.79 10.09
N ILE A 181 -3.30 -4.82 10.80
CA ILE A 181 -3.76 -6.02 11.52
C ILE A 181 -4.75 -6.83 10.68
N TRP A 182 -5.70 -6.19 10.02
CA TRP A 182 -6.75 -6.85 9.25
C TRP A 182 -6.60 -6.74 7.73
N GLY A 183 -5.56 -6.05 7.25
CA GLY A 183 -5.41 -5.79 5.83
C GLY A 183 -5.38 -7.03 4.96
N ASP A 184 -4.81 -8.16 5.44
CA ASP A 184 -4.83 -9.43 4.71
C ASP A 184 -6.25 -9.99 4.62
N ASP A 185 -6.99 -9.97 5.73
CA ASP A 185 -8.38 -10.47 5.78
C ASP A 185 -9.32 -9.58 4.97
N LEU A 186 -9.18 -8.27 5.08
CA LEU A 186 -9.95 -7.30 4.31
C LEU A 186 -9.73 -7.44 2.81
N ARG A 187 -8.47 -7.64 2.38
CA ARG A 187 -8.14 -7.93 0.98
C ARG A 187 -8.75 -9.25 0.52
N ASP A 188 -8.77 -10.27 1.39
CA ASP A 188 -9.38 -11.55 1.04
C ASP A 188 -10.88 -11.44 0.82
N VAL A 189 -11.58 -10.64 1.60
CA VAL A 189 -13.02 -10.39 1.42
C VAL A 189 -13.34 -9.24 0.46
N GLY A 190 -12.32 -8.52 -0.03
CA GLY A 190 -12.46 -7.42 -1.00
C GLY A 190 -13.02 -6.13 -0.40
N VAL A 191 -12.89 -5.92 0.92
CA VAL A 191 -13.29 -4.68 1.60
C VAL A 191 -12.10 -3.71 1.61
N VAL A 192 -12.38 -2.43 1.37
CA VAL A 192 -11.38 -1.36 1.40
C VAL A 192 -11.61 -0.48 2.61
N VAL A 193 -10.51 -0.11 3.29
CA VAL A 193 -10.49 0.90 4.35
C VAL A 193 -10.09 2.25 3.74
N GLU A 194 -10.86 3.29 4.02
CA GLU A 194 -10.62 4.64 3.52
C GLU A 194 -10.56 5.64 4.70
N PHE A 195 -9.58 6.53 4.64
CA PHE A 195 -9.39 7.60 5.61
C PHE A 195 -10.23 8.83 5.21
N LEU A 196 -11.00 9.39 6.16
CA LEU A 196 -11.91 10.52 5.89
C LEU A 196 -11.28 11.89 6.12
N GLY A 197 -10.30 12.01 7.01
CA GLY A 197 -9.74 13.31 7.39
C GLY A 197 -10.65 14.15 8.29
N GLY A 198 -11.57 13.49 8.99
CA GLY A 198 -12.56 14.08 9.90
C GLY A 198 -13.99 13.70 9.53
N ILE A 199 -14.90 13.81 10.49
CA ILE A 199 -16.31 13.41 10.36
C ILE A 199 -17.29 14.58 10.54
N ASP A 200 -16.83 15.82 10.39
CA ASP A 200 -17.65 17.02 10.68
C ASP A 200 -18.98 17.02 9.93
N ASP A 201 -19.04 16.42 8.76
CA ASP A 201 -20.26 16.25 7.95
C ASP A 201 -20.50 14.77 7.60
N LEU A 202 -20.55 13.91 8.62
CA LEU A 202 -20.80 12.49 8.43
C LEU A 202 -22.09 12.18 7.64
N PRO A 203 -23.21 12.88 7.84
CA PRO A 203 -24.40 12.66 7.03
C PRO A 203 -24.15 12.86 5.53
N ALA A 204 -23.48 13.95 5.12
CA ALA A 204 -23.16 14.18 3.71
C ALA A 204 -22.20 13.14 3.14
N ILE A 205 -21.23 12.66 3.93
CA ILE A 205 -20.33 11.58 3.53
C ILE A 205 -21.14 10.30 3.30
N VAL A 206 -22.08 9.96 4.18
CA VAL A 206 -22.95 8.79 4.04
C VAL A 206 -23.86 8.94 2.81
N ASP A 207 -24.46 10.10 2.59
CA ASP A 207 -25.31 10.36 1.42
C ASP A 207 -24.51 10.24 0.12
N ALA A 208 -23.30 10.76 0.07
CA ALA A 208 -22.40 10.64 -1.09
C ALA A 208 -21.96 9.20 -1.34
N PHE A 209 -21.76 8.42 -0.29
CA PHE A 209 -21.47 6.99 -0.44
C PHE A 209 -22.68 6.23 -1.01
N GLY A 210 -23.89 6.58 -0.66
CA GLY A 210 -25.14 5.93 -1.10
C GLY A 210 -25.25 4.48 -0.62
N PRO A 211 -25.37 4.26 0.72
CA PRO A 211 -25.51 2.92 1.28
C PRO A 211 -26.81 2.25 0.84
N GLY A 212 -26.82 0.93 0.80
CA GLY A 212 -27.98 0.14 0.41
C GLY A 212 -27.69 -1.37 0.44
N PRO A 213 -28.63 -2.20 0.04
CA PRO A 213 -28.47 -3.63 0.02
C PRO A 213 -27.21 -4.06 -0.75
N GLY A 214 -26.28 -4.77 -0.10
CA GLY A 214 -25.01 -5.19 -0.68
C GLY A 214 -23.95 -4.10 -0.80
N ARG A 215 -24.24 -2.89 -0.34
CA ARG A 215 -23.31 -1.74 -0.28
C ARG A 215 -23.35 -1.10 1.09
N ARG A 216 -22.77 -1.78 2.07
CA ARG A 216 -22.75 -1.34 3.45
C ARG A 216 -21.54 -0.46 3.74
N LEU A 217 -21.74 0.47 4.67
CA LEU A 217 -20.70 1.38 5.14
C LEU A 217 -20.49 1.19 6.64
N GLY A 218 -19.29 0.77 7.02
CA GLY A 218 -18.81 0.82 8.39
C GLY A 218 -18.04 2.12 8.62
N VAL A 219 -18.23 2.78 9.75
CA VAL A 219 -17.48 3.99 10.11
C VAL A 219 -16.89 3.82 11.50
N LEU A 220 -15.56 3.94 11.60
CA LEU A 220 -14.84 4.00 12.87
C LEU A 220 -14.52 5.46 13.19
N VAL A 221 -14.98 5.93 14.34
CA VAL A 221 -14.73 7.29 14.81
C VAL A 221 -13.91 7.28 16.10
N ASP A 222 -13.14 8.35 16.29
CA ASP A 222 -12.38 8.55 17.51
C ASP A 222 -13.33 8.90 18.66
N HIS A 223 -12.98 8.45 19.86
CA HIS A 223 -13.55 8.87 21.13
C HIS A 223 -15.09 9.02 21.17
N LEU A 224 -15.80 7.99 20.71
CA LEU A 224 -17.27 7.97 20.73
C LEU A 224 -17.79 7.78 22.17
N VAL A 225 -18.04 8.87 22.86
CA VAL A 225 -18.63 8.87 24.21
C VAL A 225 -19.98 9.60 24.21
N ASP A 226 -20.85 9.19 25.14
CA ASP A 226 -22.19 9.78 25.24
C ASP A 226 -22.14 11.32 25.43
N GLY A 227 -22.92 12.03 24.61
CA GLY A 227 -22.99 13.48 24.63
C GLY A 227 -21.87 14.20 23.88
N SER A 228 -20.91 13.49 23.31
CA SER A 228 -19.88 14.09 22.45
C SER A 228 -20.48 14.60 21.14
N LYS A 229 -19.69 15.38 20.38
CA LYS A 229 -20.04 15.79 19.03
C LYS A 229 -20.19 14.57 18.12
N GLU A 230 -19.26 13.64 18.24
CA GLU A 230 -19.18 12.39 17.47
C GLU A 230 -20.42 11.52 17.70
N SER A 231 -20.89 11.41 18.96
CA SER A 231 -22.10 10.64 19.28
C SER A 231 -23.37 11.25 18.66
N ARG A 232 -23.44 12.58 18.58
CA ARG A 232 -24.56 13.27 17.91
C ARG A 232 -24.52 13.09 16.39
N LEU A 233 -23.34 13.15 15.79
CA LEU A 233 -23.16 12.90 14.36
C LEU A 233 -23.50 11.46 14.01
N ALA A 234 -23.04 10.49 14.80
CA ALA A 234 -23.39 9.09 14.64
C ALA A 234 -24.91 8.84 14.77
N ALA A 235 -25.57 9.48 15.75
CA ALA A 235 -27.01 9.36 15.95
C ALA A 235 -27.85 10.02 14.82
N ALA A 236 -27.26 10.94 14.05
CA ALA A 236 -27.91 11.53 12.88
C ALA A 236 -27.97 10.58 11.68
N VAL A 237 -27.09 9.59 11.62
CA VAL A 237 -27.10 8.57 10.57
C VAL A 237 -28.19 7.53 10.87
N ARG A 238 -29.17 7.41 9.99
CA ARG A 238 -30.35 6.53 10.18
C ARG A 238 -30.52 5.51 9.06
N SER A 239 -29.45 4.95 8.56
CA SER A 239 -29.52 3.91 7.54
C SER A 239 -29.20 2.53 8.15
N PRO A 240 -29.99 1.47 7.87
CA PRO A 240 -29.69 0.12 8.32
C PRO A 240 -28.44 -0.44 7.62
N ASP A 241 -28.01 0.16 6.52
CA ASP A 241 -26.82 -0.22 5.76
C ASP A 241 -25.58 0.57 6.17
N VAL A 242 -25.66 1.32 7.29
CA VAL A 242 -24.52 2.05 7.88
C VAL A 242 -24.41 1.68 9.35
N LEU A 243 -23.19 1.35 9.76
CA LEU A 243 -22.82 1.13 11.15
C LEU A 243 -21.71 2.12 11.54
N VAL A 244 -22.00 2.97 12.53
CA VAL A 244 -21.01 3.88 13.11
C VAL A 244 -20.64 3.36 14.49
N VAL A 245 -19.37 3.08 14.70
CA VAL A 245 -18.81 2.69 15.99
C VAL A 245 -17.63 3.58 16.35
N GLY A 246 -17.28 3.61 17.62
CA GLY A 246 -16.11 4.33 18.08
C GLY A 246 -15.38 3.56 19.18
N HIS A 247 -14.15 3.97 19.42
CA HIS A 247 -13.34 3.42 20.52
C HIS A 247 -13.27 4.43 21.70
N PRO A 248 -13.00 3.97 22.93
CA PRO A 248 -13.00 4.83 24.11
C PRO A 248 -11.72 5.66 24.29
N TYR A 249 -10.75 5.51 23.41
CA TYR A 249 -9.43 6.14 23.54
C TYR A 249 -9.46 7.57 23.01
N ILE A 250 -8.68 8.48 23.63
CA ILE A 250 -8.50 9.86 23.15
C ILE A 250 -7.82 9.89 21.79
N ASP A 251 -6.94 8.89 21.54
CA ASP A 251 -6.23 8.72 20.29
C ASP A 251 -5.90 7.22 20.15
N VAL A 252 -5.87 6.72 18.93
CA VAL A 252 -5.62 5.31 18.61
C VAL A 252 -4.27 4.78 19.12
N TRP A 253 -3.30 5.66 19.42
CA TRP A 253 -2.06 5.23 20.08
C TRP A 253 -2.36 4.45 21.35
N ALA A 254 -3.34 4.93 22.14
CA ALA A 254 -3.73 4.29 23.38
C ALA A 254 -4.48 2.96 23.20
N ALA A 255 -4.88 2.62 22.00
CA ALA A 255 -5.41 1.30 21.66
C ALA A 255 -4.29 0.24 21.55
N VAL A 256 -3.02 0.66 21.51
CA VAL A 256 -1.89 -0.26 21.52
C VAL A 256 -1.49 -0.55 22.97
N LYS A 257 -1.39 -1.83 23.33
CA LYS A 257 -1.01 -2.23 24.68
C LYS A 257 0.36 -1.68 25.06
N PRO A 258 0.52 -1.09 26.27
CA PRO A 258 1.79 -0.61 26.76
C PRO A 258 2.92 -1.64 26.73
N SER A 259 2.57 -2.91 26.95
CA SER A 259 3.51 -4.04 26.92
C SER A 259 4.16 -4.25 25.54
N ALA A 260 3.45 -3.95 24.45
CA ALA A 260 4.00 -4.04 23.10
C ALA A 260 5.12 -3.02 22.86
N LEU A 261 5.05 -1.88 23.56
CA LEU A 261 6.01 -0.78 23.47
C LEU A 261 7.12 -0.87 24.53
N GLY A 262 7.01 -1.80 25.48
CA GLY A 262 7.91 -1.91 26.63
C GLY A 262 7.79 -0.74 27.62
N ILE A 263 6.63 -0.09 27.68
CA ILE A 263 6.32 0.98 28.64
C ILE A 263 5.43 0.45 29.77
N GLY A 264 5.47 1.08 30.94
CA GLY A 264 4.69 0.66 32.12
C GLY A 264 3.19 1.00 32.01
N GLY A 265 2.81 1.92 31.11
CA GLY A 265 1.44 2.37 30.87
C GLY A 265 1.43 3.64 30.06
N TRP A 266 0.29 3.95 29.46
CA TRP A 266 0.09 5.25 28.83
C TRP A 266 0.00 6.35 29.90
N PRO A 267 0.76 7.46 29.76
CA PRO A 267 0.74 8.54 30.74
C PRO A 267 -0.60 9.28 30.69
N ARG A 268 -1.05 9.73 31.86
CA ARG A 268 -2.21 10.63 31.95
C ARG A 268 -1.78 12.06 31.62
N ILE A 269 -2.37 12.62 30.59
CA ILE A 269 -2.09 13.98 30.16
C ILE A 269 -3.19 14.91 30.69
N PRO A 270 -2.82 16.04 31.34
CA PRO A 270 -3.80 16.99 31.87
C PRO A 270 -4.68 17.60 30.75
N PRO A 271 -5.96 17.90 31.05
CA PRO A 271 -6.81 18.63 30.11
C PRO A 271 -6.18 19.96 29.68
N GLY A 272 -6.32 20.29 28.39
CA GLY A 272 -5.76 21.52 27.82
C GLY A 272 -4.32 21.39 27.29
N GLN A 273 -3.65 20.26 27.55
CA GLN A 273 -2.39 19.94 26.88
C GLN A 273 -2.67 19.04 25.68
N PRO A 274 -2.05 19.29 24.50
CA PRO A 274 -2.13 18.39 23.37
C PRO A 274 -1.64 16.98 23.78
N TRP A 275 -2.47 15.97 23.55
CA TRP A 275 -2.27 14.64 24.12
C TRP A 275 -0.98 13.98 23.63
N LYS A 276 -0.75 13.99 22.31
CA LYS A 276 0.43 13.34 21.70
C LYS A 276 1.74 13.95 22.19
N GLU A 277 1.83 15.27 22.21
CA GLU A 277 3.01 15.99 22.71
C GLU A 277 3.24 15.74 24.21
N GLY A 278 2.15 15.68 25.00
CA GLY A 278 2.20 15.33 26.41
C GLY A 278 2.72 13.92 26.63
N VAL A 279 2.27 12.95 25.84
CA VAL A 279 2.74 11.57 25.87
C VAL A 279 4.24 11.49 25.54
N LEU A 280 4.69 12.17 24.48
CA LEU A 280 6.10 12.20 24.10
C LEU A 280 6.98 12.72 25.22
N ALA A 281 6.58 13.83 25.82
CA ALA A 281 7.31 14.43 26.93
C ALA A 281 7.35 13.52 28.18
N ALA A 282 6.21 12.93 28.54
CA ALA A 282 6.12 12.05 29.71
C ALA A 282 6.92 10.74 29.57
N LEU A 283 7.02 10.21 28.34
CA LEU A 283 7.80 9.01 28.03
C LEU A 283 9.28 9.31 27.70
N GLY A 284 9.68 10.58 27.67
CA GLY A 284 11.03 10.99 27.27
C GLY A 284 11.33 10.65 25.80
N TRP A 285 10.30 10.62 24.96
CA TRP A 285 10.47 10.39 23.52
C TRP A 285 10.79 11.71 22.80
N PRO A 286 11.48 11.65 21.64
CA PRO A 286 11.70 12.84 20.83
C PRO A 286 10.38 13.55 20.50
N PRO A 287 10.35 14.89 20.38
CA PRO A 287 9.15 15.67 20.06
C PRO A 287 8.79 15.55 18.54
N ASP A 288 8.67 14.33 18.09
CA ASP A 288 8.33 13.93 16.72
C ASP A 288 7.15 12.95 16.76
N THR A 289 5.95 13.46 16.57
CA THR A 289 4.72 12.65 16.58
C THR A 289 4.67 11.64 15.44
N ALA A 290 5.24 11.97 14.28
CA ALA A 290 5.28 11.07 13.14
C ALA A 290 6.27 9.90 13.39
N GLY A 291 7.46 10.18 13.88
CA GLY A 291 8.43 9.16 14.27
C GLY A 291 7.94 8.28 15.41
N ALA A 292 7.26 8.88 16.40
CA ALA A 292 6.64 8.14 17.49
C ALA A 292 5.54 7.18 16.96
N TRP A 293 4.68 7.63 16.06
CA TRP A 293 3.69 6.77 15.44
C TRP A 293 4.33 5.60 14.69
N GLN A 294 5.35 5.87 13.89
CA GLN A 294 6.09 4.81 13.20
C GLN A 294 6.74 3.80 14.16
N ARG A 295 7.19 4.26 15.33
CA ARG A 295 7.69 3.38 16.41
C ARG A 295 6.56 2.50 16.96
N ILE A 296 5.41 3.09 17.28
CA ILE A 296 4.23 2.39 17.78
C ILE A 296 3.78 1.36 16.76
N LEU A 297 3.56 1.78 15.52
CA LEU A 297 3.07 0.91 14.44
C LEU A 297 4.02 -0.27 14.18
N ARG A 298 5.34 -0.06 14.28
CA ARG A 298 6.33 -1.16 14.14
C ARG A 298 6.28 -2.16 15.29
N ALA A 299 5.95 -1.71 16.49
CA ALA A 299 5.87 -2.58 17.66
C ALA A 299 4.64 -3.50 17.64
N VAL A 300 3.57 -3.08 16.97
CA VAL A 300 2.36 -3.90 16.78
C VAL A 300 2.62 -4.98 15.74
N THR A 301 2.52 -6.24 16.14
CA THR A 301 2.78 -7.42 15.28
C THR A 301 1.55 -8.27 15.03
N SER A 302 0.59 -8.23 15.95
CA SER A 302 -0.66 -8.98 15.85
C SER A 302 -1.76 -8.32 16.67
N PHE A 303 -2.98 -8.84 16.55
CA PHE A 303 -4.13 -8.43 17.37
C PHE A 303 -3.84 -8.51 18.89
N ALA A 304 -2.95 -9.40 19.33
CA ALA A 304 -2.59 -9.55 20.74
C ALA A 304 -1.93 -8.30 21.33
N ASP A 305 -1.39 -7.42 20.49
CA ASP A 305 -0.74 -6.16 20.88
C ASP A 305 -1.74 -5.00 21.03
N LEU A 306 -3.02 -5.24 20.73
CA LEU A 306 -4.09 -4.24 20.79
C LEU A 306 -5.01 -4.47 21.99
N GLU A 307 -5.62 -3.41 22.47
CA GLU A 307 -6.61 -3.46 23.54
C GLU A 307 -7.93 -4.06 23.03
N PRO A 308 -8.63 -4.86 23.88
CA PRO A 308 -9.82 -5.60 23.47
C PRO A 308 -10.97 -4.74 22.96
N GLU A 309 -11.13 -3.53 23.52
CA GLU A 309 -12.19 -2.61 23.12
C GLU A 309 -12.02 -2.13 21.67
N PHE A 310 -10.78 -1.87 21.24
CA PHE A 310 -10.50 -1.52 19.85
C PHE A 310 -10.73 -2.71 18.91
N LEU A 311 -10.24 -3.89 19.31
CA LEU A 311 -10.45 -5.13 18.55
C LEU A 311 -11.93 -5.37 18.30
N GLY A 312 -12.75 -5.33 19.35
CA GLY A 312 -14.19 -5.58 19.24
C GLY A 312 -14.89 -4.60 18.29
N ARG A 313 -14.49 -3.33 18.25
CA ARG A 313 -15.09 -2.35 17.35
C ARG A 313 -14.71 -2.59 15.89
N VAL A 314 -13.47 -2.94 15.60
CA VAL A 314 -13.05 -3.23 14.23
C VAL A 314 -13.67 -4.53 13.72
N GLU A 315 -13.70 -5.58 14.54
CA GLU A 315 -14.36 -6.85 14.18
C GLU A 315 -15.86 -6.64 13.91
N GLU A 316 -16.56 -5.85 14.74
CA GLU A 316 -17.98 -5.50 14.55
C GLU A 316 -18.22 -4.83 13.18
N LEU A 317 -17.32 -3.91 12.76
CA LEU A 317 -17.39 -3.30 11.45
C LEU A 317 -17.14 -4.29 10.32
N ILE A 318 -16.13 -5.15 10.47
CA ILE A 318 -15.81 -6.17 9.46
C ILE A 318 -17.00 -7.12 9.28
N ASP A 319 -17.56 -7.62 10.36
CA ASP A 319 -18.73 -8.47 10.33
C ASP A 319 -19.92 -7.79 9.66
N PHE A 320 -20.17 -6.53 10.00
CA PHE A 320 -21.25 -5.76 9.41
C PHE A 320 -21.10 -5.58 7.90
N VAL A 321 -19.93 -5.14 7.42
CA VAL A 321 -19.72 -4.87 5.97
C VAL A 321 -19.56 -6.12 5.13
N THR A 322 -19.24 -7.26 5.77
CA THR A 322 -19.08 -8.56 5.09
C THR A 322 -20.31 -9.44 5.16
N ALA A 323 -21.24 -9.17 6.09
CA ALA A 323 -22.47 -9.94 6.22
C ALA A 323 -23.22 -9.99 4.89
N GLN A 324 -23.58 -11.21 4.47
CA GLN A 324 -24.43 -11.40 3.30
C GLN A 324 -25.81 -10.86 3.63
N GLY A 325 -26.36 -9.99 2.78
CA GLY A 325 -27.74 -9.54 2.92
C GLY A 325 -28.66 -10.76 2.95
N SER A 326 -29.44 -10.88 4.04
CA SER A 326 -30.53 -11.86 4.05
C SER A 326 -31.51 -11.49 2.95
N HIS A 327 -31.58 -12.28 1.91
CA HIS A 327 -32.57 -12.17 0.82
C HIS A 327 -33.91 -12.66 1.33
#